data_9aba3299f8f16a15cbade3169e590a4a
#
_entry.id   9aba3299f8f16a15cbade3169e590a4a
#
_cell.length_a   1.000
_cell.length_b   1.000
_cell.length_c   1.000
_cell.angle_alpha   90.00
_cell.angle_beta   90.00
_cell.angle_gamma   90.00
#
_symmetry.space_group_name_H-M   'P 1'
#
loop_
_entity.id
_entity.type
_entity.pdbx_description
1 polymer ?
#
loop_
_entity_poly.entity_id
_entity_poly.type
_entity_poly.pdbx_seq_one_letter_code
_entity_poly.pdbx_strand_id
1 'polypeptide(L)'
;MIDSRHSRSLRSIILALLVPCVAFHVLAQQNEDEGGNDVQGNIDGVQIHRILPSDTDPRIRNYNGDGWFHWAFRSPGVADKGKLVVFLPGTNGKGKPPAAFSKMAAKEGFSVLGLAYPSLVSISTLDKSPDQSAFAKARNNIINAETPFGRFRTEQPDCIRSRLHHLIHFLAEHQPGEGWDQYLLPNGAIDWSRLILVGQSQGGGHALFMAMEHPVERVLMFGAPKDFSKFHHQPAAWYHRPSATPLNRLFSYVHRQDRQGCTYPEQLENYRAVGLLPQYTIVNADESQPPYGGTRLFTATKPFQKSKDAHCYPLFNEVNIPVWKYMLETPID
;
A
#
# COMPACT_ATOMS: atom_id res chain seq x y z
N MET A 1 29.98 69.03 -39.85
CA MET A 1 31.21 69.47 -39.15
C MET A 1 31.08 68.99 -37.74
N ILE A 2 31.86 67.94 -37.38
CA ILE A 2 32.78 67.94 -36.23
C ILE A 2 32.03 68.14 -34.88
N ASP A 3 32.13 67.36 -33.85
CA ASP A 3 33.17 66.42 -33.38
C ASP A 3 32.63 65.57 -32.20
N SER A 4 33.24 64.48 -32.04
CA SER A 4 33.23 63.52 -30.94
C SER A 4 33.54 64.07 -29.54
N ARG A 5 33.07 63.44 -28.47
CA ARG A 5 33.89 62.91 -27.39
C ARG A 5 33.10 62.33 -26.22
N HIS A 6 33.35 61.07 -26.03
CA HIS A 6 33.52 60.29 -24.78
C HIS A 6 32.97 60.84 -23.47
N SER A 7 32.06 60.03 -22.87
CA SER A 7 31.91 59.99 -21.43
C SER A 7 31.79 58.52 -20.98
N ARG A 8 32.67 58.13 -20.06
CA ARG A 8 32.81 56.81 -19.48
C ARG A 8 31.63 56.52 -18.52
N SER A 9 30.93 55.41 -18.76
CA SER A 9 29.93 54.90 -17.85
C SER A 9 30.60 54.00 -16.78
N LEU A 10 30.42 54.37 -15.52
CA LEU A 10 30.73 53.51 -14.37
C LEU A 10 29.83 52.26 -14.40
N ARG A 11 30.41 51.11 -14.51
CA ARG A 11 29.74 49.83 -14.27
C ARG A 11 29.69 49.56 -12.77
N SER A 12 28.54 49.69 -12.18
CA SER A 12 28.24 49.16 -10.85
C SER A 12 28.14 47.66 -10.92
N ILE A 13 29.07 46.97 -10.32
CA ILE A 13 29.06 45.53 -10.14
C ILE A 13 28.13 45.24 -8.97
N ILE A 14 26.92 44.78 -9.24
CA ILE A 14 26.05 44.17 -8.21
C ILE A 14 26.46 42.71 -8.08
N LEU A 15 27.12 42.42 -6.97
CA LEU A 15 27.49 41.08 -6.57
C LEU A 15 26.21 40.39 -6.04
N ALA A 16 25.52 39.67 -6.89
CA ALA A 16 24.40 38.81 -6.48
C ALA A 16 24.96 37.58 -5.77
N LEU A 17 24.82 37.55 -4.46
CA LEU A 17 25.04 36.35 -3.66
C LEU A 17 24.01 35.32 -4.05
N LEU A 18 24.42 34.38 -4.90
CA LEU A 18 23.69 33.14 -5.19
C LEU A 18 23.76 32.25 -3.94
N VAL A 19 22.73 32.29 -3.14
CA VAL A 19 22.42 31.21 -2.16
C VAL A 19 22.01 29.99 -2.99
N PRO A 20 22.69 28.86 -2.92
CA PRO A 20 22.23 27.66 -3.58
C PRO A 20 20.97 27.18 -2.88
N CYS A 21 19.83 27.35 -3.53
CA CYS A 21 18.59 26.70 -3.18
C CYS A 21 18.85 25.19 -3.38
N VAL A 22 19.13 24.47 -2.30
CA VAL A 22 19.19 23.00 -2.31
C VAL A 22 17.79 22.52 -2.60
N ALA A 23 17.50 22.32 -3.87
CA ALA A 23 16.33 21.60 -4.30
C ALA A 23 16.47 20.16 -3.81
N PHE A 24 15.77 19.82 -2.73
CA PHE A 24 15.52 18.44 -2.37
C PHE A 24 14.73 17.79 -3.53
N HIS A 25 15.46 17.26 -4.48
CA HIS A 25 14.92 16.27 -5.38
C HIS A 25 14.63 15.04 -4.54
N VAL A 26 13.34 14.81 -4.24
CA VAL A 26 12.84 13.49 -3.90
C VAL A 26 12.94 12.69 -5.20
N LEU A 27 14.13 12.18 -5.47
CA LEU A 27 14.35 11.09 -6.41
C LEU A 27 13.62 9.89 -5.82
N ALA A 28 12.46 9.56 -6.38
CA ALA A 28 11.97 8.21 -6.33
C ALA A 28 13.12 7.36 -6.91
N GLN A 29 13.92 6.76 -6.05
CA GLN A 29 14.99 5.85 -6.44
C GLN A 29 14.36 4.66 -7.17
N GLN A 30 14.33 4.75 -8.48
CA GLN A 30 14.45 3.60 -9.34
C GLN A 30 15.93 3.20 -9.24
N ASN A 31 16.31 2.46 -8.22
CA ASN A 31 17.52 1.69 -8.28
C ASN A 31 17.18 0.46 -9.12
N GLU A 32 17.60 0.49 -10.36
CA GLU A 32 17.80 -0.66 -11.19
C GLU A 32 18.93 -1.48 -10.56
N ASP A 33 18.57 -2.47 -9.74
CA ASP A 33 19.49 -3.54 -9.38
C ASP A 33 19.51 -4.54 -10.54
N GLU A 34 20.57 -4.45 -11.34
CA GLU A 34 20.93 -5.48 -12.31
C GLU A 34 21.26 -6.79 -11.58
N GLY A 35 20.62 -7.86 -12.04
CA GLY A 35 21.09 -9.24 -12.10
C GLY A 35 21.57 -9.93 -10.83
N GLY A 36 20.80 -10.92 -10.38
CA GLY A 36 21.27 -11.94 -9.45
C GLY A 36 20.12 -12.61 -8.70
N ASN A 37 20.02 -13.91 -8.82
CA ASN A 37 19.17 -14.77 -8.01
C ASN A 37 19.58 -14.63 -6.54
N ASP A 38 18.56 -14.61 -5.64
CA ASP A 38 18.67 -14.62 -4.19
C ASP A 38 19.43 -13.44 -3.55
N VAL A 39 18.76 -12.28 -3.46
CA VAL A 39 19.22 -11.25 -2.54
C VAL A 39 18.69 -11.60 -1.15
N GLN A 40 19.35 -12.53 -0.48
CA GLN A 40 19.34 -12.59 0.98
C GLN A 40 20.25 -11.46 1.47
N GLY A 41 19.68 -10.46 2.13
CA GLY A 41 20.43 -9.33 2.65
C GLY A 41 20.00 -9.01 4.07
N ASN A 42 20.97 -8.62 4.91
CA ASN A 42 20.69 -7.97 6.18
C ASN A 42 21.00 -6.48 6.02
N ILE A 43 19.97 -5.63 6.05
CA ILE A 43 20.11 -4.18 5.95
C ILE A 43 19.59 -3.57 7.24
N ASP A 44 20.48 -2.94 8.01
CA ASP A 44 20.16 -2.26 9.28
C ASP A 44 19.50 -3.20 10.32
N GLY A 45 19.91 -4.47 10.38
CA GLY A 45 19.35 -5.47 11.29
C GLY A 45 18.02 -6.07 10.82
N VAL A 46 17.58 -5.75 9.60
CA VAL A 46 16.41 -6.34 8.94
C VAL A 46 16.86 -7.36 7.91
N GLN A 47 16.46 -8.59 8.07
CA GLN A 47 16.64 -9.67 7.12
C GLN A 47 15.62 -9.55 6.01
N ILE A 48 16.06 -9.68 4.75
CA ILE A 48 15.23 -9.46 3.55
C ILE A 48 15.38 -10.66 2.62
N HIS A 49 14.26 -11.25 2.21
CA HIS A 49 14.19 -12.25 1.16
C HIS A 49 13.44 -11.70 -0.05
N ARG A 50 13.97 -11.97 -1.23
CA ARG A 50 13.34 -11.68 -2.52
C ARG A 50 13.09 -13.01 -3.23
N ILE A 51 11.83 -13.35 -3.48
CA ILE A 51 11.38 -14.64 -3.94
C ILE A 51 10.67 -14.48 -5.28
N LEU A 52 11.08 -15.22 -6.32
CA LEU A 52 10.30 -15.29 -7.55
C LEU A 52 8.96 -15.97 -7.27
N PRO A 53 7.83 -15.43 -7.77
CA PRO A 53 6.54 -16.09 -7.56
C PRO A 53 6.50 -17.55 -8.04
N SER A 54 7.17 -17.88 -9.15
CA SER A 54 7.28 -19.25 -9.67
C SER A 54 8.06 -20.21 -8.78
N ASP A 55 8.90 -19.70 -7.87
CA ASP A 55 9.64 -20.56 -6.93
C ASP A 55 8.71 -21.06 -5.81
N THR A 56 7.63 -20.34 -5.53
CA THR A 56 6.62 -20.74 -4.53
C THR A 56 5.66 -21.81 -5.06
N ASP A 57 5.37 -21.81 -6.36
CA ASP A 57 4.63 -22.84 -7.10
C ASP A 57 4.95 -22.63 -8.60
N PRO A 58 5.45 -23.64 -9.34
CA PRO A 58 5.88 -23.50 -10.73
C PRO A 58 4.71 -23.14 -11.69
N ARG A 59 3.47 -23.27 -11.25
CA ARG A 59 2.29 -22.84 -12.02
C ARG A 59 1.99 -21.35 -11.88
N ILE A 60 2.58 -20.67 -10.89
CA ILE A 60 2.44 -19.23 -10.67
C ILE A 60 3.27 -18.47 -11.69
N ARG A 61 2.66 -17.51 -12.37
CA ARG A 61 3.33 -16.71 -13.39
C ARG A 61 4.16 -15.59 -12.80
N ASN A 62 5.36 -15.43 -13.33
CA ASN A 62 6.16 -14.22 -13.10
C ASN A 62 5.69 -13.15 -14.09
N TYR A 63 5.09 -12.06 -13.61
CA TYR A 63 4.64 -10.99 -14.49
C TYR A 63 5.80 -10.12 -14.95
N ASN A 64 5.78 -9.74 -16.24
CA ASN A 64 6.77 -8.83 -16.88
C ASN A 64 8.23 -9.27 -16.75
N GLY A 65 8.52 -10.55 -16.89
CA GLY A 65 9.88 -11.09 -17.01
C GLY A 65 10.72 -10.89 -15.75
N ASP A 66 11.12 -9.67 -15.44
CA ASP A 66 12.17 -9.43 -14.46
C ASP A 66 11.83 -8.29 -13.50
N GLY A 67 11.21 -8.54 -12.39
CA GLY A 67 11.06 -7.49 -11.40
C GLY A 67 9.80 -7.55 -10.55
N TRP A 68 8.99 -8.55 -10.73
CA TRP A 68 7.85 -8.79 -9.86
C TRP A 68 8.18 -9.92 -8.90
N PHE A 69 8.69 -9.56 -7.72
CA PHE A 69 9.07 -10.48 -6.67
C PHE A 69 8.09 -10.40 -5.51
N HIS A 70 7.94 -11.51 -4.82
CA HIS A 70 7.52 -11.49 -3.44
C HIS A 70 8.69 -11.03 -2.57
N TRP A 71 8.36 -10.35 -1.48
CA TRP A 71 9.34 -9.85 -0.53
C TRP A 71 8.97 -10.30 0.87
N ALA A 72 9.96 -10.67 1.68
CA ALA A 72 9.78 -10.97 3.07
C ALA A 72 10.80 -10.20 3.91
N PHE A 73 10.34 -9.63 5.03
CA PHE A 73 11.18 -8.85 5.95
C PHE A 73 10.91 -9.31 7.37
N ARG A 74 11.97 -9.42 8.16
CA ARG A 74 11.91 -9.66 9.60
C ARG A 74 13.14 -9.08 10.29
N SER A 75 13.08 -8.90 11.61
CA SER A 75 14.22 -8.44 12.41
C SER A 75 14.54 -9.50 13.48
N PRO A 76 15.53 -10.38 13.25
CA PRO A 76 15.82 -11.51 14.14
C PRO A 76 16.17 -11.11 15.57
N GLY A 77 16.66 -9.88 15.77
CA GLY A 77 17.06 -9.37 17.09
C GLY A 77 15.91 -8.74 17.90
N VAL A 78 14.69 -8.78 17.39
CA VAL A 78 13.50 -8.16 18.01
C VAL A 78 12.50 -9.23 18.39
N ALA A 79 11.84 -9.06 19.55
CA ALA A 79 10.79 -9.98 19.99
C ALA A 79 9.64 -10.01 18.96
N ASP A 80 9.31 -11.22 18.49
CA ASP A 80 8.25 -11.43 17.50
C ASP A 80 6.87 -11.18 18.13
N LYS A 81 6.07 -10.34 17.49
CA LYS A 81 4.67 -10.07 17.89
C LYS A 81 3.70 -11.17 17.43
N GLY A 82 4.15 -12.16 16.68
CA GLY A 82 3.32 -13.22 16.13
C GLY A 82 2.26 -12.74 15.15
N LYS A 83 2.50 -11.60 14.49
CA LYS A 83 1.59 -11.00 13.51
C LYS A 83 2.32 -10.77 12.18
N LEU A 84 1.61 -11.07 11.09
CA LEU A 84 2.10 -10.96 9.72
C LEU A 84 1.47 -9.77 9.01
N VAL A 85 2.28 -8.80 8.65
CA VAL A 85 1.91 -7.69 7.76
C VAL A 85 1.99 -8.17 6.32
N VAL A 86 0.88 -8.15 5.59
CA VAL A 86 0.81 -8.50 4.18
C VAL A 86 0.53 -7.24 3.36
N PHE A 87 1.52 -6.78 2.61
CA PHE A 87 1.40 -5.61 1.76
C PHE A 87 0.92 -5.97 0.35
N LEU A 88 -0.16 -5.32 -0.07
CA LEU A 88 -0.75 -5.41 -1.40
C LEU A 88 -0.51 -4.07 -2.14
N PRO A 89 0.31 -4.06 -3.19
CA PRO A 89 0.59 -2.84 -3.94
C PRO A 89 -0.62 -2.34 -4.73
N GLY A 90 -0.56 -1.07 -5.15
CA GLY A 90 -1.52 -0.48 -6.08
C GLY A 90 -1.35 -1.00 -7.52
N THR A 91 -2.09 -0.39 -8.45
CA THR A 91 -1.98 -0.69 -9.89
C THR A 91 -0.54 -0.57 -10.37
N ASN A 92 -0.06 -1.55 -11.15
CA ASN A 92 1.32 -1.69 -11.64
C ASN A 92 2.39 -1.84 -10.54
N GLY A 93 2.00 -2.09 -9.30
CA GLY A 93 2.96 -2.33 -8.23
C GLY A 93 3.58 -3.72 -8.31
N LYS A 94 4.90 -3.80 -8.05
CA LYS A 94 5.73 -4.99 -8.27
C LYS A 94 5.90 -5.87 -7.02
N GLY A 95 5.04 -5.73 -6.01
CA GLY A 95 5.13 -6.51 -4.77
C GLY A 95 6.00 -5.89 -3.68
N LYS A 96 7.03 -5.12 -4.00
CA LYS A 96 7.93 -4.51 -3.01
C LYS A 96 7.17 -3.47 -2.18
N PRO A 97 7.07 -3.65 -0.85
CA PRO A 97 6.51 -2.62 0.01
C PRO A 97 7.47 -1.43 0.13
N PRO A 98 7.00 -0.23 0.52
CA PRO A 98 7.89 0.90 0.78
C PRO A 98 8.92 0.56 1.85
N ALA A 99 10.20 0.83 1.56
CA ALA A 99 11.31 0.42 2.40
C ALA A 99 11.21 0.96 3.85
N ALA A 100 10.82 2.22 4.02
CA ALA A 100 10.67 2.82 5.34
C ALA A 100 9.56 2.13 6.15
N PHE A 101 8.41 1.83 5.53
CA PHE A 101 7.31 1.13 6.18
C PHE A 101 7.69 -0.29 6.58
N SER A 102 8.25 -1.08 5.64
CA SER A 102 8.61 -2.48 5.90
C SER A 102 9.72 -2.62 6.94
N LYS A 103 10.76 -1.77 6.87
CA LYS A 103 11.82 -1.75 7.87
C LYS A 103 11.30 -1.32 9.24
N MET A 104 10.45 -0.31 9.31
CA MET A 104 9.84 0.13 10.56
C MET A 104 9.00 -1.00 11.16
N ALA A 105 8.11 -1.62 10.39
CA ALA A 105 7.27 -2.72 10.89
C ALA A 105 8.11 -3.92 11.36
N ALA A 106 9.16 -4.31 10.61
CA ALA A 106 10.06 -5.39 11.01
C ALA A 106 10.81 -5.07 12.32
N LYS A 107 11.28 -3.82 12.49
CA LYS A 107 11.94 -3.36 13.73
C LYS A 107 11.00 -3.26 14.92
N GLU A 108 9.70 -3.14 14.69
CA GLU A 108 8.67 -3.24 15.75
C GLU A 108 8.26 -4.70 16.05
N GLY A 109 8.91 -5.70 15.44
CA GLY A 109 8.68 -7.13 15.70
C GLY A 109 7.56 -7.77 14.87
N PHE A 110 7.13 -7.13 13.80
CA PHE A 110 6.23 -7.76 12.82
C PHE A 110 7.04 -8.49 11.74
N SER A 111 6.56 -9.66 11.30
CA SER A 111 6.98 -10.20 10.01
C SER A 111 6.24 -9.47 8.89
N VAL A 112 6.91 -9.18 7.76
CA VAL A 112 6.30 -8.42 6.67
C VAL A 112 6.45 -9.17 5.35
N LEU A 113 5.36 -9.33 4.61
CA LEU A 113 5.35 -9.82 3.24
C LEU A 113 4.90 -8.74 2.28
N GLY A 114 5.58 -8.61 1.15
CA GLY A 114 5.14 -7.87 0.00
C GLY A 114 4.73 -8.83 -1.11
N LEU A 115 3.46 -8.77 -1.54
CA LEU A 115 2.91 -9.75 -2.46
C LEU A 115 2.87 -9.22 -3.89
N ALA A 116 3.62 -9.84 -4.81
CA ALA A 116 3.43 -9.65 -6.25
C ALA A 116 2.17 -10.40 -6.69
N TYR A 117 1.25 -9.70 -7.33
CA TYR A 117 -0.02 -10.28 -7.85
C TYR A 117 -0.44 -9.55 -9.14
N PRO A 118 -1.41 -10.09 -9.93
CA PRO A 118 -1.90 -9.44 -11.15
C PRO A 118 -2.54 -8.06 -10.90
N SER A 119 -1.76 -6.99 -10.87
CA SER A 119 -2.20 -5.62 -10.59
C SER A 119 -2.19 -4.69 -11.81
N LEU A 120 -1.97 -5.22 -13.03
CA LEU A 120 -1.79 -4.42 -14.25
C LEU A 120 -3.05 -3.67 -14.69
N VAL A 121 -4.24 -4.23 -14.43
CA VAL A 121 -5.51 -3.61 -14.78
C VAL A 121 -6.04 -2.82 -13.60
N SER A 122 -6.22 -1.51 -13.77
CA SER A 122 -6.77 -0.66 -12.71
C SER A 122 -8.26 -0.94 -12.50
N ILE A 123 -8.64 -1.17 -11.25
CA ILE A 123 -10.06 -1.31 -10.83
C ILE A 123 -10.85 -0.01 -11.13
N SER A 124 -10.21 1.16 -11.07
CA SER A 124 -10.88 2.44 -11.35
C SER A 124 -11.42 2.56 -12.78
N THR A 125 -10.98 1.69 -13.72
CA THR A 125 -11.55 1.64 -15.07
C THR A 125 -13.03 1.19 -15.08
N LEU A 126 -13.53 0.71 -13.95
CA LEU A 126 -14.92 0.28 -13.77
C LEU A 126 -15.86 1.38 -13.27
N ASP A 127 -15.35 2.58 -13.00
CA ASP A 127 -16.12 3.68 -12.43
C ASP A 127 -17.33 4.11 -13.29
N LYS A 128 -17.26 3.89 -14.62
CA LYS A 128 -18.33 4.17 -15.60
C LYS A 128 -19.16 2.94 -15.97
N SER A 129 -18.97 1.83 -15.31
CA SER A 129 -19.75 0.62 -15.58
C SER A 129 -21.21 0.79 -15.15
N PRO A 130 -22.20 0.39 -15.98
CA PRO A 130 -23.59 0.34 -15.57
C PRO A 130 -23.87 -0.86 -14.63
N ASP A 131 -22.97 -1.84 -14.55
CA ASP A 131 -23.07 -2.96 -13.64
C ASP A 131 -22.64 -2.56 -12.23
N GLN A 132 -23.59 -2.43 -11.30
CA GLN A 132 -23.31 -2.09 -9.89
C GLN A 132 -22.41 -3.09 -9.19
N SER A 133 -22.33 -4.32 -9.67
CA SER A 133 -21.49 -5.39 -9.12
C SER A 133 -20.08 -5.43 -9.74
N ALA A 134 -19.78 -4.57 -10.74
CA ALA A 134 -18.53 -4.62 -11.50
C ALA A 134 -17.27 -4.60 -10.59
N PHE A 135 -17.22 -3.70 -9.62
CA PHE A 135 -16.09 -3.64 -8.68
C PHE A 135 -15.94 -4.94 -7.88
N ALA A 136 -17.04 -5.47 -7.35
CA ALA A 136 -17.01 -6.71 -6.57
C ALA A 136 -16.55 -7.90 -7.43
N LYS A 137 -17.09 -8.04 -8.65
CA LYS A 137 -16.71 -9.11 -9.59
C LYS A 137 -15.21 -9.06 -9.92
N ALA A 138 -14.69 -7.87 -10.22
CA ALA A 138 -13.27 -7.70 -10.54
C ALA A 138 -12.37 -8.02 -9.33
N ARG A 139 -12.72 -7.54 -8.13
CA ARG A 139 -11.96 -7.84 -6.91
C ARG A 139 -11.98 -9.33 -6.59
N ASN A 140 -13.15 -9.94 -6.65
CA ASN A 140 -13.30 -11.36 -6.39
C ASN A 140 -12.48 -12.22 -7.38
N ASN A 141 -12.43 -11.84 -8.66
CA ASN A 141 -11.58 -12.53 -9.63
C ASN A 141 -10.08 -12.39 -9.28
N ILE A 142 -9.60 -11.18 -8.95
CA ILE A 142 -8.17 -10.95 -8.61
C ILE A 142 -7.80 -11.66 -7.30
N ILE A 143 -8.69 -11.67 -6.32
CA ILE A 143 -8.41 -12.21 -4.98
C ILE A 143 -8.56 -13.73 -4.95
N ASN A 144 -9.64 -14.27 -5.54
CA ASN A 144 -10.07 -15.65 -5.38
C ASN A 144 -10.00 -16.47 -6.67
N ALA A 145 -9.71 -15.85 -7.82
CA ALA A 145 -9.78 -16.44 -9.16
C ALA A 145 -11.20 -17.00 -9.47
N GLU A 146 -12.23 -16.39 -8.91
CA GLU A 146 -13.59 -16.71 -9.29
C GLU A 146 -13.92 -16.17 -10.69
N THR A 147 -15.18 -16.22 -11.09
CA THR A 147 -15.62 -15.92 -12.45
C THR A 147 -14.88 -14.74 -13.10
N PRO A 148 -14.23 -14.91 -14.25
CA PRO A 148 -13.59 -13.84 -15.00
C PRO A 148 -14.57 -12.71 -15.32
N PHE A 149 -14.15 -11.45 -15.21
CA PHE A 149 -14.97 -10.28 -15.47
C PHE A 149 -14.25 -9.27 -16.37
N GLY A 150 -14.70 -9.11 -17.59
CA GLY A 150 -14.11 -8.17 -18.54
C GLY A 150 -12.62 -8.42 -18.77
N ARG A 151 -11.79 -7.45 -18.38
CA ARG A 151 -10.31 -7.53 -18.48
C ARG A 151 -9.67 -8.23 -17.27
N PHE A 152 -10.43 -8.50 -16.22
CA PHE A 152 -9.99 -9.20 -15.03
C PHE A 152 -10.16 -10.69 -15.24
N ARG A 153 -9.03 -11.38 -15.51
CA ARG A 153 -8.97 -12.79 -15.88
C ARG A 153 -7.84 -13.49 -15.13
N THR A 154 -7.87 -13.35 -13.81
CA THR A 154 -6.95 -14.07 -12.94
C THR A 154 -7.45 -15.51 -12.80
N GLU A 155 -6.56 -16.46 -12.97
CA GLU A 155 -6.79 -17.88 -12.85
C GLU A 155 -6.03 -18.45 -11.66
N GLN A 156 -6.43 -19.60 -11.12
CA GLN A 156 -5.62 -20.33 -10.15
C GLN A 156 -4.34 -20.84 -10.84
N PRO A 157 -3.17 -20.76 -10.17
CA PRO A 157 -2.94 -20.31 -8.79
C PRO A 157 -2.53 -18.83 -8.67
N ASP A 158 -2.75 -18.02 -9.70
CA ASP A 158 -2.24 -16.63 -9.79
C ASP A 158 -2.98 -15.60 -8.91
N CYS A 159 -4.10 -15.95 -8.30
CA CYS A 159 -4.88 -15.04 -7.47
C CYS A 159 -4.16 -14.68 -6.15
N ILE A 160 -4.54 -13.55 -5.55
CA ILE A 160 -3.90 -13.05 -4.31
C ILE A 160 -3.88 -14.11 -3.22
N ARG A 161 -5.01 -14.78 -2.97
CA ARG A 161 -5.13 -15.78 -1.90
C ARG A 161 -4.20 -16.97 -2.11
N SER A 162 -4.14 -17.48 -3.33
CA SER A 162 -3.27 -18.61 -3.66
C SER A 162 -1.80 -18.23 -3.56
N ARG A 163 -1.39 -17.09 -4.13
CA ARG A 163 -0.02 -16.59 -4.04
C ARG A 163 0.43 -16.36 -2.60
N LEU A 164 -0.44 -15.80 -1.75
CA LEU A 164 -0.13 -15.62 -0.33
C LEU A 164 0.06 -16.96 0.39
N HIS A 165 -0.82 -17.92 0.12
CA HIS A 165 -0.74 -19.27 0.68
C HIS A 165 0.59 -19.95 0.30
N HIS A 166 0.92 -19.98 -0.98
CA HIS A 166 2.16 -20.60 -1.46
C HIS A 166 3.41 -19.89 -0.95
N LEU A 167 3.38 -18.56 -0.84
CA LEU A 167 4.52 -17.80 -0.30
C LEU A 167 4.79 -18.12 1.18
N ILE A 168 3.74 -18.20 2.03
CA ILE A 168 3.91 -18.53 3.44
C ILE A 168 4.45 -19.97 3.58
N HIS A 169 3.93 -20.92 2.82
CA HIS A 169 4.42 -22.30 2.82
C HIS A 169 5.87 -22.40 2.35
N PHE A 170 6.21 -21.72 1.25
CA PHE A 170 7.59 -21.67 0.74
C PHE A 170 8.57 -21.16 1.81
N LEU A 171 8.22 -20.06 2.48
CA LEU A 171 9.07 -19.49 3.53
C LEU A 171 9.18 -20.43 4.75
N ALA A 172 8.09 -21.06 5.16
CA ALA A 172 8.10 -22.03 6.27
C ALA A 172 9.01 -23.23 5.98
N GLU A 173 9.04 -23.70 4.74
CA GLU A 173 9.86 -24.83 4.30
C GLU A 173 11.33 -24.44 4.08
N HIS A 174 11.59 -23.32 3.40
CA HIS A 174 12.94 -22.94 2.96
C HIS A 174 13.69 -22.05 3.95
N GLN A 175 12.98 -21.46 4.93
CA GLN A 175 13.56 -20.64 5.99
C GLN A 175 13.15 -21.19 7.38
N PRO A 176 13.48 -22.46 7.69
CA PRO A 176 13.13 -23.06 8.99
C PRO A 176 13.83 -22.30 10.11
N GLY A 177 13.12 -22.04 11.19
CA GLY A 177 13.62 -21.26 12.33
C GLY A 177 13.35 -19.75 12.23
N GLU A 178 12.79 -19.27 11.12
CA GLU A 178 12.31 -17.89 11.02
C GLU A 178 10.86 -17.71 11.51
N GLY A 179 10.14 -18.81 11.78
CA GLY A 179 8.81 -18.79 12.38
C GLY A 179 7.67 -18.45 11.40
N TRP A 180 7.87 -18.66 10.09
CA TRP A 180 6.83 -18.42 9.08
C TRP A 180 5.65 -19.39 9.18
N ASP A 181 5.88 -20.60 9.70
CA ASP A 181 4.89 -21.65 9.94
C ASP A 181 3.81 -21.22 10.96
N GLN A 182 4.13 -20.31 11.88
CA GLN A 182 3.16 -19.79 12.86
C GLN A 182 1.94 -19.09 12.23
N TYR A 183 2.01 -18.70 10.95
CA TYR A 183 0.92 -18.05 10.21
C TYR A 183 0.03 -19.05 9.47
N LEU A 184 0.27 -20.34 9.67
CA LEU A 184 -0.54 -21.43 9.16
C LEU A 184 -1.25 -22.17 10.29
N LEU A 185 -2.47 -22.59 10.02
CA LEU A 185 -3.20 -23.51 10.88
C LEU A 185 -2.63 -24.94 10.75
N PRO A 186 -2.91 -25.85 11.69
CA PRO A 186 -2.42 -27.24 11.62
C PRO A 186 -2.79 -27.99 10.33
N ASN A 187 -3.85 -27.59 9.65
CA ASN A 187 -4.26 -28.15 8.36
C ASN A 187 -3.60 -27.48 7.14
N GLY A 188 -2.64 -26.59 7.37
CA GLY A 188 -1.92 -25.84 6.32
C GLY A 188 -2.68 -24.63 5.77
N ALA A 189 -3.89 -24.33 6.21
CA ALA A 189 -4.59 -23.12 5.80
C ALA A 189 -3.99 -21.87 6.46
N ILE A 190 -4.16 -20.70 5.83
CA ILE A 190 -3.72 -19.41 6.39
C ILE A 190 -4.50 -19.13 7.68
N ASP A 191 -3.80 -18.80 8.77
CA ASP A 191 -4.40 -18.22 9.97
C ASP A 191 -4.66 -16.73 9.79
N TRP A 192 -5.82 -16.39 9.24
CA TRP A 192 -6.21 -15.02 8.96
C TRP A 192 -6.21 -14.13 10.21
N SER A 193 -6.44 -14.69 11.40
CA SER A 193 -6.47 -13.92 12.66
C SER A 193 -5.11 -13.33 13.05
N ARG A 194 -4.04 -13.80 12.45
CA ARG A 194 -2.67 -13.29 12.65
C ARG A 194 -2.24 -12.28 11.59
N LEU A 195 -3.06 -12.05 10.56
CA LEU A 195 -2.70 -11.19 9.43
C LEU A 195 -3.14 -9.75 9.63
N ILE A 196 -2.23 -8.83 9.35
CA ILE A 196 -2.49 -7.41 9.17
C ILE A 196 -2.42 -7.12 7.68
N LEU A 197 -3.57 -6.86 7.05
CA LEU A 197 -3.63 -6.57 5.62
C LEU A 197 -3.33 -5.09 5.39
N VAL A 198 -2.30 -4.81 4.63
CA VAL A 198 -1.88 -3.44 4.29
C VAL A 198 -1.97 -3.26 2.78
N GLY A 199 -2.63 -2.21 2.32
CA GLY A 199 -2.72 -1.97 0.89
C GLY A 199 -2.66 -0.50 0.50
N GLN A 200 -2.04 -0.26 -0.65
CA GLN A 200 -2.00 1.07 -1.26
C GLN A 200 -2.94 1.11 -2.45
N SER A 201 -3.78 2.15 -2.55
CA SER A 201 -4.66 2.37 -3.70
C SER A 201 -5.56 1.15 -3.98
N GLN A 202 -5.42 0.53 -5.16
CA GLN A 202 -6.11 -0.72 -5.53
C GLN A 202 -5.91 -1.84 -4.50
N GLY A 203 -4.68 -1.99 -3.99
CA GLY A 203 -4.33 -2.97 -2.96
C GLY A 203 -5.05 -2.72 -1.64
N GLY A 204 -5.28 -1.46 -1.25
CA GLY A 204 -6.07 -1.13 -0.06
C GLY A 204 -7.54 -1.58 -0.18
N GLY A 205 -8.11 -1.47 -1.37
CA GLY A 205 -9.44 -2.04 -1.64
C GLY A 205 -9.46 -3.57 -1.64
N HIS A 206 -8.39 -4.24 -2.11
CA HIS A 206 -8.27 -5.71 -1.98
C HIS A 206 -8.15 -6.13 -0.52
N ALA A 207 -7.34 -5.42 0.27
CA ALA A 207 -7.21 -5.68 1.71
C ALA A 207 -8.55 -5.59 2.44
N LEU A 208 -9.33 -4.53 2.16
CA LEU A 208 -10.68 -4.39 2.72
C LEU A 208 -11.63 -5.51 2.27
N PHE A 209 -11.61 -5.86 0.97
CA PHE A 209 -12.48 -6.91 0.44
C PHE A 209 -12.18 -8.27 1.09
N MET A 210 -10.90 -8.62 1.25
CA MET A 210 -10.48 -9.85 1.94
C MET A 210 -10.88 -9.83 3.43
N ALA A 211 -10.81 -8.69 4.10
CA ALA A 211 -11.22 -8.55 5.49
C ALA A 211 -12.73 -8.64 5.71
N MET A 212 -13.53 -8.38 4.68
CA MET A 212 -14.97 -8.68 4.73
C MET A 212 -15.25 -10.18 4.68
N GLU A 213 -14.36 -10.98 4.08
CA GLU A 213 -14.50 -12.44 3.96
C GLU A 213 -13.83 -13.19 5.12
N HIS A 214 -12.78 -12.61 5.72
CA HIS A 214 -11.96 -13.25 6.74
C HIS A 214 -11.77 -12.33 7.96
N PRO A 215 -11.83 -12.88 9.19
CA PRO A 215 -11.52 -12.11 10.39
C PRO A 215 -10.00 -11.91 10.50
N VAL A 216 -9.51 -10.72 10.11
CA VAL A 216 -8.08 -10.38 10.19
C VAL A 216 -7.79 -9.53 11.44
N GLU A 217 -6.50 -9.48 11.83
CA GLU A 217 -6.07 -8.65 12.95
C GLU A 217 -6.35 -7.17 12.69
N ARG A 218 -5.96 -6.64 11.51
CA ARG A 218 -6.16 -5.26 11.10
C ARG A 218 -6.19 -5.10 9.59
N VAL A 219 -6.71 -3.97 9.13
CA VAL A 219 -6.59 -3.50 7.76
C VAL A 219 -6.08 -2.07 7.76
N LEU A 220 -4.98 -1.82 7.05
CA LEU A 220 -4.42 -0.49 6.84
C LEU A 220 -4.55 -0.11 5.36
N MET A 221 -5.39 0.87 5.06
CA MET A 221 -5.69 1.32 3.70
C MET A 221 -5.05 2.68 3.43
N PHE A 222 -4.07 2.72 2.54
CA PHE A 222 -3.42 3.95 2.13
C PHE A 222 -3.92 4.39 0.76
N GLY A 223 -4.46 5.63 0.66
CA GLY A 223 -5.13 6.09 -0.55
C GLY A 223 -6.30 5.20 -0.97
N ALA A 224 -7.06 4.63 -0.01
CA ALA A 224 -8.17 3.70 -0.18
C ALA A 224 -9.14 3.79 1.01
N PRO A 225 -10.39 3.25 0.90
CA PRO A 225 -11.02 2.55 -0.22
C PRO A 225 -11.51 3.52 -1.30
N LYS A 226 -11.49 3.15 -2.60
CA LYS A 226 -11.71 4.08 -3.72
C LYS A 226 -12.72 3.63 -4.78
N ASP A 227 -13.48 2.58 -4.53
CA ASP A 227 -14.48 2.12 -5.48
C ASP A 227 -15.72 3.01 -5.40
N PHE A 228 -15.79 3.96 -6.30
CA PHE A 228 -16.93 4.88 -6.44
C PHE A 228 -17.43 4.84 -7.89
N SER A 229 -18.70 4.52 -8.07
CA SER A 229 -19.32 4.49 -9.39
C SER A 229 -19.66 5.91 -9.87
N LYS A 230 -18.99 6.36 -10.92
CA LYS A 230 -19.33 7.61 -11.62
C LYS A 230 -20.63 7.49 -12.42
N PHE A 231 -20.98 6.25 -12.85
CA PHE A 231 -22.23 6.00 -13.56
C PHE A 231 -23.44 6.12 -12.63
N HIS A 232 -23.34 5.56 -11.43
CA HIS A 232 -24.44 5.58 -10.44
C HIS A 232 -24.32 6.71 -9.41
N HIS A 233 -23.23 7.49 -9.43
CA HIS A 233 -22.93 8.57 -8.47
C HIS A 233 -22.97 8.09 -7.01
N GLN A 234 -22.44 6.91 -6.73
CA GLN A 234 -22.47 6.30 -5.39
C GLN A 234 -21.27 5.36 -5.14
N PRO A 235 -20.97 5.07 -3.87
CA PRO A 235 -20.02 4.04 -3.49
C PRO A 235 -20.36 2.68 -4.10
N ALA A 236 -19.35 1.83 -4.30
CA ALA A 236 -19.56 0.48 -4.78
C ALA A 236 -20.46 -0.32 -3.82
N ALA A 237 -21.44 -1.05 -4.37
CA ALA A 237 -22.43 -1.78 -3.59
C ALA A 237 -21.83 -2.78 -2.60
N TRP A 238 -20.64 -3.32 -2.88
CA TRP A 238 -19.99 -4.29 -2.00
C TRP A 238 -19.55 -3.73 -0.64
N TYR A 239 -19.42 -2.42 -0.48
CA TYR A 239 -19.10 -1.79 0.82
C TYR A 239 -20.19 -1.99 1.88
N HIS A 240 -21.42 -2.24 1.47
CA HIS A 240 -22.55 -2.50 2.37
C HIS A 240 -22.64 -3.97 2.83
N ARG A 241 -21.72 -4.83 2.42
CA ARG A 241 -21.69 -6.23 2.87
C ARG A 241 -21.32 -6.32 4.34
N PRO A 242 -21.84 -7.30 5.08
CA PRO A 242 -21.32 -7.65 6.40
C PRO A 242 -19.82 -7.91 6.33
N SER A 243 -19.07 -7.44 7.31
CA SER A 243 -17.63 -7.66 7.41
C SER A 243 -17.31 -8.68 8.49
N ALA A 244 -16.50 -9.69 8.17
CA ALA A 244 -15.95 -10.63 9.15
C ALA A 244 -14.97 -9.92 10.11
N THR A 245 -14.30 -8.86 9.65
CA THR A 245 -13.40 -8.04 10.47
C THR A 245 -14.16 -6.84 11.02
N PRO A 246 -14.18 -6.63 12.35
CA PRO A 246 -14.86 -5.48 12.98
C PRO A 246 -14.32 -4.12 12.53
N LEU A 247 -15.17 -3.09 12.54
CA LEU A 247 -14.83 -1.74 12.08
C LEU A 247 -13.68 -1.10 12.87
N ASN A 248 -13.54 -1.39 14.18
CA ASN A 248 -12.44 -0.88 15.01
C ASN A 248 -11.04 -1.39 14.58
N ARG A 249 -10.99 -2.36 13.67
CA ARG A 249 -9.78 -2.92 13.07
C ARG A 249 -9.45 -2.37 11.68
N LEU A 250 -10.32 -1.51 11.12
CA LEU A 250 -10.17 -0.93 9.78
C LEU A 250 -9.62 0.49 9.87
N PHE A 251 -8.43 0.71 9.35
CA PHE A 251 -7.76 2.01 9.32
C PHE A 251 -7.63 2.52 7.89
N SER A 252 -7.81 3.82 7.71
CA SER A 252 -7.57 4.45 6.41
C SER A 252 -6.81 5.77 6.55
N TYR A 253 -5.87 6.00 5.64
CA TYR A 253 -5.11 7.24 5.51
C TYR A 253 -5.11 7.72 4.07
N VAL A 254 -5.73 8.87 3.82
CA VAL A 254 -5.87 9.49 2.50
C VAL A 254 -5.43 10.94 2.54
N HIS A 255 -5.05 11.49 1.39
CA HIS A 255 -4.73 12.91 1.25
C HIS A 255 -5.89 13.66 0.61
N ARG A 256 -6.21 14.90 1.09
CA ARG A 256 -7.36 15.68 0.56
C ARG A 256 -7.22 16.07 -0.91
N GLN A 257 -6.01 16.19 -1.43
CA GLN A 257 -5.76 16.48 -2.85
C GLN A 257 -5.66 15.22 -3.74
N ASP A 258 -5.80 14.02 -3.15
CA ASP A 258 -5.78 12.78 -3.91
C ASP A 258 -7.03 12.67 -4.79
N ARG A 259 -6.82 12.47 -6.10
CA ARG A 259 -7.86 12.31 -7.12
C ARG A 259 -7.65 11.04 -7.95
N GLN A 260 -6.79 10.13 -7.50
CA GLN A 260 -6.55 8.85 -8.16
C GLN A 260 -7.73 7.90 -7.88
N GLY A 261 -8.57 7.65 -8.88
CA GLY A 261 -9.76 6.80 -8.78
C GLY A 261 -11.01 7.53 -8.28
N CYS A 262 -10.97 8.20 -7.14
CA CYS A 262 -12.07 9.05 -6.65
C CYS A 262 -11.55 10.34 -6.00
N THR A 263 -12.40 11.33 -5.87
CA THR A 263 -12.14 12.60 -5.18
C THR A 263 -12.29 12.43 -3.66
N TYR A 264 -11.80 13.40 -2.89
CA TYR A 264 -11.95 13.35 -1.42
C TYR A 264 -13.43 13.36 -0.95
N PRO A 265 -14.36 14.15 -1.50
CA PRO A 265 -15.78 14.01 -1.17
C PRO A 265 -16.35 12.61 -1.43
N GLU A 266 -16.01 11.98 -2.56
CA GLU A 266 -16.42 10.61 -2.89
C GLU A 266 -15.77 9.59 -1.92
N GLN A 267 -14.56 9.87 -1.45
CA GLN A 267 -13.90 9.07 -0.41
C GLN A 267 -14.68 9.09 0.91
N LEU A 268 -15.25 10.24 1.28
CA LEU A 268 -16.09 10.35 2.48
C LEU A 268 -17.37 9.52 2.35
N GLU A 269 -17.97 9.47 1.15
CA GLU A 269 -19.12 8.58 0.88
C GLU A 269 -18.71 7.10 1.00
N ASN A 270 -17.54 6.73 0.49
CA ASN A 270 -17.01 5.38 0.67
C ASN A 270 -16.84 5.02 2.15
N TYR A 271 -16.36 5.95 3.00
CA TYR A 271 -16.27 5.71 4.44
C TYR A 271 -17.63 5.52 5.11
N ARG A 272 -18.66 6.26 4.66
CA ARG A 272 -20.05 6.06 5.15
C ARG A 272 -20.59 4.71 4.74
N ALA A 273 -20.36 4.31 3.47
CA ALA A 273 -20.82 3.02 2.94
C ALA A 273 -20.17 1.82 3.65
N VAL A 274 -18.89 1.94 4.05
CA VAL A 274 -18.18 0.93 4.85
C VAL A 274 -18.65 0.95 6.33
N GLY A 275 -19.24 2.06 6.81
CA GLY A 275 -19.65 2.23 8.21
C GLY A 275 -18.61 2.91 9.11
N LEU A 276 -17.48 3.37 8.54
CA LEU A 276 -16.42 4.05 9.29
C LEU A 276 -16.85 5.47 9.73
N LEU A 277 -17.68 6.13 8.94
CA LEU A 277 -18.34 7.39 9.31
C LEU A 277 -19.82 7.13 9.60
N PRO A 278 -20.37 7.74 10.65
CA PRO A 278 -19.77 8.73 11.56
C PRO A 278 -19.08 8.12 12.80
N GLN A 279 -18.83 6.81 12.84
CA GLN A 279 -18.26 6.12 14.00
C GLN A 279 -16.91 6.68 14.44
N TYR A 280 -16.08 7.07 13.49
CA TYR A 280 -14.76 7.66 13.73
C TYR A 280 -14.66 9.06 13.12
N THR A 281 -14.04 9.99 13.86
CA THR A 281 -13.69 11.30 13.32
C THR A 281 -12.47 11.21 12.44
N ILE A 282 -12.38 12.09 11.42
CA ILE A 282 -11.20 12.16 10.57
C ILE A 282 -10.18 13.10 11.20
N VAL A 283 -8.97 12.62 11.45
CA VAL A 283 -7.87 13.40 12.01
C VAL A 283 -6.88 13.81 10.93
N ASN A 284 -6.49 15.08 10.91
CA ASN A 284 -5.41 15.57 10.06
C ASN A 284 -4.06 15.18 10.67
N ALA A 285 -3.37 14.25 10.01
CA ALA A 285 -2.09 13.74 10.48
C ALA A 285 -0.96 14.78 10.41
N ASP A 286 -1.06 15.76 9.51
CA ASP A 286 -0.06 16.84 9.40
C ASP A 286 -0.09 17.80 10.61
N GLU A 287 -1.20 17.83 11.36
CA GLU A 287 -1.47 18.78 12.45
C GLU A 287 -1.67 18.09 13.81
N SER A 288 -1.56 16.77 13.87
CA SER A 288 -1.89 15.98 15.05
C SER A 288 -0.76 15.03 15.44
N GLN A 289 -0.78 14.62 16.71
CA GLN A 289 0.18 13.68 17.27
C GLN A 289 -0.54 12.48 17.91
N PRO A 290 0.14 11.32 18.07
CA PRO A 290 -0.41 10.19 18.82
C PRO A 290 -0.90 10.62 20.22
N PRO A 291 -1.99 10.04 20.72
CA PRO A 291 -2.75 8.90 20.21
C PRO A 291 -3.89 9.24 19.24
N TYR A 292 -3.89 10.39 18.59
CA TYR A 292 -4.84 10.81 17.54
C TYR A 292 -6.33 10.68 17.93
N GLY A 293 -6.66 10.79 19.21
CA GLY A 293 -8.03 10.64 19.71
C GLY A 293 -8.67 9.27 19.49
N GLY A 294 -7.87 8.22 19.30
CA GLY A 294 -8.39 6.88 19.07
C GLY A 294 -8.96 6.65 17.66
N THR A 295 -8.73 7.58 16.71
CA THR A 295 -9.33 7.48 15.38
C THR A 295 -8.84 6.26 14.56
N ARG A 296 -9.66 5.90 13.57
CA ARG A 296 -9.33 4.94 12.49
C ARG A 296 -9.18 5.63 11.13
N LEU A 297 -9.48 6.94 11.05
CA LEU A 297 -9.50 7.71 9.81
C LEU A 297 -8.52 8.87 9.85
N PHE A 298 -7.55 8.85 8.92
CA PHE A 298 -6.56 9.88 8.76
C PHE A 298 -6.69 10.61 7.44
N THR A 299 -6.37 11.90 7.46
CA THR A 299 -6.18 12.71 6.26
C THR A 299 -4.88 13.48 6.36
N ALA A 300 -4.38 13.95 5.21
CA ALA A 300 -3.28 14.90 5.10
C ALA A 300 -3.70 16.07 4.23
N THR A 301 -3.10 17.22 4.48
CA THR A 301 -3.45 18.49 3.80
C THR A 301 -2.22 19.21 3.23
N LYS A 302 -1.00 18.72 3.47
CA LYS A 302 0.23 19.28 2.93
C LYS A 302 0.10 19.47 1.41
N PRO A 303 0.31 20.70 0.88
CA PRO A 303 0.02 20.97 -0.53
C PRO A 303 1.00 20.27 -1.47
N PHE A 304 0.48 19.68 -2.54
CA PHE A 304 1.22 19.10 -3.65
C PHE A 304 0.80 19.69 -4.97
N GLN A 305 1.73 19.81 -5.92
CA GLN A 305 1.43 20.25 -7.28
C GLN A 305 0.72 19.17 -8.09
N LYS A 306 1.01 17.90 -7.83
CA LYS A 306 0.46 16.76 -8.55
C LYS A 306 -0.35 15.86 -7.62
N SER A 307 -1.55 15.49 -8.04
CA SER A 307 -2.41 14.56 -7.30
C SER A 307 -1.74 13.19 -7.06
N LYS A 308 -0.83 12.75 -7.94
CA LYS A 308 -0.07 11.51 -7.74
C LYS A 308 0.81 11.58 -6.49
N ASP A 309 1.44 12.72 -6.23
CA ASP A 309 2.30 12.89 -5.07
C ASP A 309 1.46 12.88 -3.78
N ALA A 310 0.29 13.55 -3.81
CA ALA A 310 -0.69 13.48 -2.73
C ALA A 310 -1.19 12.04 -2.49
N HIS A 311 -1.41 11.26 -3.56
CA HIS A 311 -1.82 9.86 -3.47
C HIS A 311 -0.78 8.96 -2.80
N CYS A 312 0.50 9.23 -3.06
CA CYS A 312 1.61 8.46 -2.51
C CYS A 312 2.01 8.90 -1.10
N TYR A 313 1.77 10.16 -0.73
CA TYR A 313 2.23 10.76 0.53
C TYR A 313 1.91 9.95 1.80
N PRO A 314 0.69 9.41 2.00
CA PRO A 314 0.35 8.68 3.22
C PRO A 314 1.24 7.48 3.53
N LEU A 315 1.78 6.80 2.52
CA LEU A 315 2.57 5.57 2.69
C LEU A 315 4.04 5.70 2.29
N PHE A 316 4.41 6.65 1.43
CA PHE A 316 5.76 6.74 0.90
C PHE A 316 6.60 7.86 1.53
N ASN A 317 6.05 8.63 2.46
CA ASN A 317 6.78 9.70 3.14
C ASN A 317 7.04 9.32 4.60
N GLU A 318 8.30 9.29 4.99
CA GLU A 318 8.76 8.85 6.32
C GLU A 318 8.26 9.76 7.47
N VAL A 319 7.82 10.98 7.18
CA VAL A 319 7.18 11.85 8.18
C VAL A 319 5.93 11.18 8.79
N ASN A 320 5.34 10.22 8.09
CA ASN A 320 4.16 9.47 8.51
C ASN A 320 4.48 8.24 9.39
N ILE A 321 5.73 7.98 9.73
CA ILE A 321 6.11 6.87 10.61
C ILE A 321 5.29 6.85 11.91
N PRO A 322 5.03 7.96 12.62
CA PRO A 322 4.20 7.94 13.82
C PRO A 322 2.76 7.48 13.55
N VAL A 323 2.19 7.83 12.39
CA VAL A 323 0.84 7.38 11.98
C VAL A 323 0.87 5.88 11.68
N TRP A 324 1.88 5.39 10.96
CA TRP A 324 2.00 3.96 10.63
C TRP A 324 2.13 3.10 11.88
N LYS A 325 2.98 3.52 12.86
CA LYS A 325 3.11 2.84 14.16
C LYS A 325 1.76 2.82 14.90
N TYR A 326 1.10 3.95 14.97
CA TYR A 326 -0.21 4.04 15.60
C TYR A 326 -1.23 3.08 14.95
N MET A 327 -1.32 3.05 13.60
CA MET A 327 -2.24 2.15 12.89
C MET A 327 -1.92 0.67 13.13
N LEU A 328 -0.63 0.32 13.29
CA LEU A 328 -0.19 -1.04 13.57
C LEU A 328 -0.42 -1.46 15.03
N GLU A 329 -0.33 -0.55 16.00
CA GLU A 329 -0.15 -0.90 17.41
C GLU A 329 -1.26 -0.41 18.33
N THR A 330 -2.07 0.59 17.92
CA THR A 330 -3.14 1.10 18.79
C THR A 330 -4.08 -0.03 19.20
N PRO A 331 -4.57 -0.06 20.47
CA PRO A 331 -5.53 -1.07 20.92
C PRO A 331 -6.78 -1.15 20.03
N ILE A 332 -7.28 -2.38 19.86
CA ILE A 332 -8.45 -2.72 19.01
C ILE A 332 -9.49 -3.50 19.83
N ASP A 333 -9.81 -2.98 20.98
CA ASP A 333 -10.75 -3.59 21.93
C ASP A 333 -12.17 -3.72 21.36
#